data_6b5b2c07d150a86a994cea074f923cfd
#
_entry.id   6b5b2c07d150a86a994cea074f923cfd
#
_cell.length_a   1.000
_cell.length_b   1.000
_cell.length_c   1.000
_cell.angle_alpha   90.00
_cell.angle_beta   90.00
_cell.angle_gamma   90.00
#
_symmetry.space_group_name_H-M   'P 1'
#
loop_
_entity.id
_entity.type
_entity.pdbx_description
1 polymer ?
#
loop_
_entity_poly.entity_id
_entity_poly.type
_entity_poly.pdbx_seq_one_letter_code
_entity_poly.pdbx_strand_id
1 'polypeptide(L)'
;MNRRERVTAVFKGEKPDRTPIGFWMHFPVEQHYGEGALAAHLKFFEETKTDICKVMNENLYPVQYPIMKAADWADVKVCGKNHSFIQSQVELVKRIVDSVAGD
;
A
#
# COMPACT_ATOMS: atom_id res chain seq x y z
N MET A 1 -1.86 -24.68 5.87
CA MET A 1 -1.24 -23.75 4.87
C MET A 1 -0.76 -22.49 5.59
N ASN A 2 0.44 -22.02 5.24
CA ASN A 2 0.85 -20.67 5.60
C ASN A 2 0.13 -19.62 4.74
N ARG A 3 0.35 -18.32 4.99
CA ARG A 3 -0.34 -17.23 4.25
C ARG A 3 -0.06 -17.29 2.75
N ARG A 4 1.21 -17.44 2.38
CA ARG A 4 1.64 -17.51 0.97
C ARG A 4 1.03 -18.70 0.24
N GLU A 5 1.08 -19.89 0.85
CA GLU A 5 0.47 -21.11 0.29
C GLU A 5 -1.03 -20.94 0.05
N ARG A 6 -1.72 -20.35 1.02
CA ARG A 6 -3.17 -20.10 0.95
C ARG A 6 -3.55 -19.18 -0.20
N VAL A 7 -2.85 -18.05 -0.33
CA VAL A 7 -3.08 -17.09 -1.42
C VAL A 7 -2.70 -17.71 -2.77
N THR A 8 -1.58 -18.43 -2.83
CA THR A 8 -1.12 -19.11 -4.06
C THR A 8 -2.10 -20.17 -4.52
N ALA A 9 -2.69 -20.94 -3.60
CA ALA A 9 -3.71 -21.94 -3.93
C ALA A 9 -4.90 -21.32 -4.67
N VAL A 10 -5.39 -20.16 -4.17
CA VAL A 10 -6.48 -19.44 -4.84
C VAL A 10 -6.11 -18.98 -6.24
N PHE A 11 -4.90 -18.41 -6.43
CA PHE A 11 -4.43 -18.00 -7.76
C PHE A 11 -4.30 -19.18 -8.74
N LYS A 12 -4.04 -20.38 -8.25
CA LYS A 12 -3.98 -21.61 -9.07
C LYS A 12 -5.35 -22.26 -9.28
N GLY A 13 -6.42 -21.73 -8.69
CA GLY A 13 -7.74 -22.35 -8.71
C GLY A 13 -7.87 -23.59 -7.80
N GLU A 14 -6.93 -23.77 -6.89
CA GLU A 14 -6.92 -24.84 -5.90
C GLU A 14 -7.73 -24.44 -4.66
N LYS A 15 -8.22 -25.41 -3.90
CA LYS A 15 -8.97 -25.14 -2.67
C LYS A 15 -8.02 -24.86 -1.50
N PRO A 16 -8.04 -23.66 -0.91
CA PRO A 16 -7.28 -23.39 0.31
C PRO A 16 -7.92 -24.03 1.54
N ASP A 17 -7.20 -24.08 2.65
CA ASP A 17 -7.71 -24.51 3.96
C ASP A 17 -8.82 -23.58 4.50
N ARG A 18 -8.74 -22.29 4.19
CA ARG A 18 -9.77 -21.27 4.39
C ARG A 18 -9.64 -20.16 3.35
N THR A 19 -10.63 -19.33 3.20
CA THR A 19 -10.57 -18.15 2.34
C THR A 19 -9.47 -17.19 2.84
N PRO A 20 -8.52 -16.79 1.98
CA PRO A 20 -7.55 -15.75 2.34
C PRO A 20 -8.26 -14.40 2.54
N ILE A 21 -7.78 -13.65 3.52
CA ILE A 21 -8.36 -12.35 3.89
C ILE A 21 -7.32 -11.25 3.82
N GLY A 22 -7.78 -10.06 3.47
CA GLY A 22 -7.03 -8.81 3.51
C GLY A 22 -7.95 -7.66 3.89
N PHE A 23 -7.42 -6.72 4.64
CA PHE A 23 -8.13 -5.50 5.02
C PHE A 23 -7.26 -4.28 4.71
N TRP A 24 -7.89 -3.13 4.64
CA TRP A 24 -7.21 -1.86 4.58
C TRP A 24 -7.98 -0.81 5.37
N MET A 25 -7.28 0.24 5.76
CA MET A 25 -7.85 1.40 6.43
C MET A 25 -7.00 2.63 6.10
N HIS A 26 -7.54 3.81 6.35
CA HIS A 26 -6.73 5.03 6.34
C HIS A 26 -6.05 5.21 7.69
N PHE A 27 -4.74 5.44 7.67
CA PHE A 27 -4.00 5.79 8.87
C PHE A 27 -4.12 7.29 9.19
N PRO A 28 -3.92 7.70 10.45
CA PRO A 28 -3.78 9.11 10.80
C PRO A 28 -2.67 9.80 10.02
N VAL A 29 -2.77 11.11 9.85
CA VAL A 29 -1.86 11.92 8.99
C VAL A 29 -0.39 11.73 9.38
N GLU A 30 -0.08 11.64 10.66
CA GLU A 30 1.28 11.40 11.17
C GLU A 30 1.87 10.03 10.78
N GLN A 31 1.04 9.12 10.25
CA GLN A 31 1.42 7.78 9.80
C GLN A 31 1.30 7.60 8.27
N HIS A 32 1.22 8.70 7.52
CA HIS A 32 1.09 8.63 6.07
C HIS A 32 2.41 8.40 5.34
N TYR A 33 3.55 8.84 5.92
CA TYR A 33 4.86 8.83 5.26
C TYR A 33 5.97 8.31 6.16
N GLY A 34 7.05 7.87 5.53
CA GLY A 34 8.33 7.56 6.19
C GLY A 34 8.24 6.50 7.27
N GLU A 35 8.94 6.72 8.38
CA GLU A 35 9.01 5.79 9.50
C GLU A 35 7.65 5.54 10.16
N GLY A 36 6.82 6.57 10.28
CA GLY A 36 5.48 6.43 10.84
C GLY A 36 4.60 5.52 10.00
N ALA A 37 4.66 5.64 8.68
CA ALA A 37 3.94 4.77 7.76
C ALA A 37 4.44 3.32 7.83
N LEU A 38 5.76 3.10 7.85
CA LEU A 38 6.33 1.76 7.97
C LEU A 38 5.88 1.09 9.26
N ALA A 39 6.04 1.76 10.40
CA ALA A 39 5.66 1.22 11.70
C ALA A 39 4.17 0.90 11.78
N ALA A 40 3.31 1.79 11.25
CA ALA A 40 1.87 1.59 11.22
C ALA A 40 1.46 0.36 10.39
N HIS A 41 2.07 0.17 9.20
CA HIS A 41 1.81 -1.00 8.38
C HIS A 41 2.22 -2.31 9.05
N LEU A 42 3.44 -2.37 9.61
CA LEU A 42 3.94 -3.57 10.27
C LEU A 42 3.08 -3.95 11.47
N LYS A 43 2.72 -2.95 12.30
CA LYS A 43 1.81 -3.15 13.43
C LYS A 43 0.44 -3.66 12.97
N PHE A 44 -0.14 -3.05 11.92
CA PHE A 44 -1.42 -3.46 11.37
C PHE A 44 -1.41 -4.92 10.89
N PHE A 45 -0.36 -5.34 10.16
CA PHE A 45 -0.24 -6.72 9.68
C PHE A 45 -0.05 -7.71 10.83
N GLU A 46 0.72 -7.34 11.84
CA GLU A 46 0.91 -8.18 13.02
C GLU A 46 -0.37 -8.36 13.83
N GLU A 47 -1.12 -7.29 14.06
CA GLU A 47 -2.34 -7.32 14.86
C GLU A 47 -3.51 -8.00 14.12
N THR A 48 -3.67 -7.74 12.83
CA THR A 48 -4.78 -8.27 12.05
C THR A 48 -4.57 -9.70 11.55
N LYS A 49 -3.32 -10.16 11.48
CA LYS A 49 -2.96 -11.50 10.98
C LYS A 49 -3.53 -11.81 9.59
N THR A 50 -3.69 -10.80 8.74
CA THR A 50 -4.23 -10.95 7.38
C THR A 50 -3.31 -11.79 6.49
N ASP A 51 -3.88 -12.46 5.50
CA ASP A 51 -3.12 -13.26 4.53
C ASP A 51 -2.48 -12.40 3.44
N ILE A 52 -3.08 -11.23 3.19
CA ILE A 52 -2.60 -10.24 2.21
C ILE A 52 -2.24 -8.97 2.94
N CYS A 53 -0.97 -8.56 2.82
CA CYS A 53 -0.47 -7.29 3.35
C CYS A 53 -0.77 -6.17 2.34
N LYS A 54 -1.89 -5.49 2.52
CA LYS A 54 -2.25 -4.33 1.71
C LYS A 54 -1.44 -3.11 2.15
N VAL A 55 -0.66 -2.54 1.25
CA VAL A 55 -0.01 -1.24 1.49
C VAL A 55 -1.02 -0.12 1.27
N MET A 56 -1.26 0.69 2.32
CA MET A 56 -2.15 1.83 2.28
C MET A 56 -1.46 2.99 1.56
N ASN A 57 -2.06 3.48 0.49
CA ASN A 57 -1.53 4.63 -0.23
C ASN A 57 -2.26 5.90 0.22
N GLU A 58 -1.63 6.61 1.15
CA GLU A 58 -2.08 7.92 1.62
C GLU A 58 -1.40 9.07 0.85
N ASN A 59 -0.61 8.73 -0.15
CA ASN A 59 0.20 9.65 -0.92
C ASN A 59 -0.62 10.25 -2.06
N LEU A 60 -1.26 11.38 -1.80
CA LEU A 60 -2.10 12.05 -2.78
C LEU A 60 -1.27 12.66 -3.91
N TYR A 61 -1.79 12.61 -5.13
CA TYR A 61 -1.13 13.19 -6.29
C TYR A 61 -0.91 14.70 -6.09
N PRO A 62 0.31 15.22 -6.30
CA PRO A 62 0.63 16.62 -6.05
C PRO A 62 0.08 17.52 -7.15
N VAL A 63 -1.15 17.98 -7.00
CA VAL A 63 -1.70 19.03 -7.86
C VAL A 63 -1.21 20.39 -7.39
N GLN A 64 -0.87 21.26 -8.32
CA GLN A 64 -0.27 22.57 -8.04
C GLN A 64 -1.31 23.65 -7.70
N TYR A 65 -2.57 23.37 -7.91
CA TYR A 65 -3.70 24.27 -7.67
C TYR A 65 -5.00 23.45 -7.52
N PRO A 66 -6.04 24.03 -6.90
CA PRO A 66 -7.31 23.32 -6.72
C PRO A 66 -7.97 22.98 -8.08
N ILE A 67 -8.44 21.76 -8.21
CA ILE A 67 -9.30 21.35 -9.32
C ILE A 67 -10.74 21.66 -8.94
N MET A 68 -11.31 22.68 -9.56
CA MET A 68 -12.66 23.16 -9.25
C MET A 68 -13.68 22.85 -10.36
N LYS A 69 -13.21 22.64 -11.57
CA LYS A 69 -14.04 22.34 -12.76
C LYS A 69 -13.28 21.41 -13.70
N ALA A 70 -14.00 20.76 -14.62
CA ALA A 70 -13.42 19.78 -15.55
C ALA A 70 -12.26 20.33 -16.39
N ALA A 71 -12.30 21.59 -16.80
CA ALA A 71 -11.24 22.21 -17.59
C ALA A 71 -9.89 22.32 -16.82
N ASP A 72 -9.90 22.34 -15.48
CA ASP A 72 -8.70 22.49 -14.68
C ASP A 72 -7.79 21.25 -14.76
N TRP A 73 -8.35 20.10 -15.13
CA TRP A 73 -7.57 18.87 -15.35
C TRP A 73 -6.55 18.98 -16.49
N ALA A 74 -6.82 19.85 -17.48
CA ALA A 74 -5.90 20.06 -18.60
C ALA A 74 -4.54 20.64 -18.18
N ASP A 75 -4.49 21.32 -17.04
CA ASP A 75 -3.29 21.98 -16.53
C ASP A 75 -2.50 21.12 -15.56
N VAL A 76 -3.01 19.93 -15.20
CA VAL A 76 -2.30 19.00 -14.30
C VAL A 76 -1.07 18.44 -15.00
N LYS A 77 0.10 18.66 -14.39
CA LYS A 77 1.37 18.16 -14.90
C LYS A 77 1.64 16.74 -14.41
N VAL A 78 2.02 15.86 -15.32
CA VAL A 78 2.41 14.48 -14.97
C VAL A 78 3.75 14.48 -14.25
N CYS A 79 3.81 13.80 -13.10
CA CYS A 79 5.06 13.55 -12.39
C CYS A 79 5.89 12.48 -13.10
N GLY A 80 7.16 12.75 -13.32
CA GLY A 80 8.10 11.71 -13.77
C GLY A 80 8.40 10.69 -12.66
N LYS A 81 8.87 9.51 -13.07
CA LYS A 81 9.18 8.40 -12.13
C LYS A 81 10.18 8.76 -11.01
N ASN A 82 11.03 9.76 -11.24
CA ASN A 82 12.02 10.22 -10.27
C ASN A 82 11.49 11.33 -9.33
N HIS A 83 10.24 11.74 -9.49
CA HIS A 83 9.64 12.73 -8.60
C HIS A 83 9.55 12.18 -7.17
N SER A 84 9.80 13.01 -6.17
CA SER A 84 9.78 12.60 -4.75
C SER A 84 8.47 11.96 -4.32
N PHE A 85 7.35 12.39 -4.87
CA PHE A 85 6.03 11.77 -4.70
C PHE A 85 6.04 10.27 -5.04
N ILE A 86 6.65 9.89 -6.17
CA ILE A 86 6.74 8.49 -6.61
C ILE A 86 7.79 7.75 -5.78
N GLN A 87 8.98 8.33 -5.61
CA GLN A 87 10.10 7.67 -4.94
C GLN A 87 9.84 7.39 -3.47
N SER A 88 9.15 8.28 -2.76
CA SER A 88 8.78 8.05 -1.35
C SER A 88 7.85 6.84 -1.19
N GLN A 89 6.92 6.64 -2.11
CA GLN A 89 6.03 5.48 -2.08
C GLN A 89 6.77 4.19 -2.45
N VAL A 90 7.64 4.24 -3.45
CA VAL A 90 8.46 3.08 -3.85
C VAL A 90 9.36 2.64 -2.69
N GLU A 91 9.99 3.57 -2.00
CA GLU A 91 10.84 3.29 -0.85
C GLU A 91 10.04 2.68 0.32
N LEU A 92 8.88 3.21 0.63
CA LEU A 92 8.00 2.65 1.65
C LEU A 92 7.62 1.19 1.32
N VAL A 93 7.20 0.93 0.09
CA VAL A 93 6.85 -0.44 -0.35
C VAL A 93 8.03 -1.40 -0.22
N LYS A 94 9.23 -0.99 -0.65
CA LYS A 94 10.44 -1.81 -0.51
C LYS A 94 10.70 -2.17 0.96
N ARG A 95 10.67 -1.19 1.83
CA ARG A 95 10.93 -1.39 3.27
C ARG A 95 9.89 -2.30 3.92
N ILE A 96 8.62 -2.18 3.54
CA ILE A 96 7.56 -3.09 4.01
C ILE A 96 7.86 -4.52 3.52
N VAL A 97 8.15 -4.68 2.23
CA VAL A 97 8.45 -6.01 1.64
C VAL A 97 9.63 -6.65 2.33
N ASP A 98 10.73 -5.91 2.55
CA ASP A 98 11.93 -6.41 3.22
C ASP A 98 11.62 -6.82 4.68
N SER A 99 10.71 -6.11 5.36
CA SER A 99 10.34 -6.40 6.74
C SER A 99 9.42 -7.62 6.90
N VAL A 100 8.62 -7.94 5.88
CA VAL A 100 7.70 -9.10 5.91
C VAL A 100 8.22 -10.29 5.07
N ALA A 101 9.42 -10.19 4.50
CA ALA A 101 10.02 -11.24 3.72
C ALA A 101 10.23 -12.51 4.57
N GLY A 102 9.57 -13.60 4.21
CA GLY A 102 9.64 -14.89 4.92
C GLY A 102 8.31 -15.36 5.53
N ASP A 103 7.32 -14.52 5.58
CA ASP A 103 5.94 -14.88 6.02
C ASP A 103 5.07 -15.40 4.87
#